data_2da3c1bb070044d3875369bc12b5d58b
#
_entry.id   2da3c1bb070044d3875369bc12b5d58b
#
_cell.length_a   1.000
_cell.length_b   1.000
_cell.length_c   1.000
_cell.angle_alpha   90.00
_cell.angle_beta   90.00
_cell.angle_gamma   90.00
#
_symmetry.space_group_name_H-M   'P 1'
#
loop_
_entity.id
_entity.type
_entity.pdbx_description
1 polymer ?
#
loop_
_entity_poly.entity_id
_entity_poly.type
_entity_poly.pdbx_seq_one_letter_code
_entity_poly.pdbx_strand_id
1 'polypeptide(L)'
;MERVLDAIKGKAEQAEIFEVSTQIVPVHFEANRLKQIQSKESSSVALRIFKDGRVGFAFGRGVDDVKNLIDMAVETAPFGPSANFEFPSSNDYPDVAVFDSEIPIITMEQMVELGKQLIAKVREHTPELLCDVEVTKGVSSVHLVNSQGGEARWDKSLFSINLEGVLMKGTDMLFVGDSDSSCRFFTDIDILANRIITQLELAKSKAATSTKQLPIIFTPRGVASVLLAPLMLAFSGKAVLEGTSWLKGKLGERVFDSKLTIRDDATLPYRPGSCPCDGEGIPSQRIPLIAKGEVANFLYDLQTAALSAKKSTGSGRRSGDRPPAPNISSVVIEVGEDRFEDMLKDMKEGLIVEQLMGAEQGNLLSGDFSGNVLLGYKVANGNIVGRVKDTMVSGNVYQVLKEIIGVGNEARWVDGIFLVPYLYCPRLSVVTRT
;
A
#
# COMPACT_ATOMS: atom_id res chain seq x y z
N MET A 1 8.91 26.88 12.02
CA MET A 1 8.44 25.91 13.03
C MET A 1 8.64 26.43 14.45
N GLU A 2 9.85 26.82 14.90
CA GLU A 2 10.09 27.36 16.24
C GLU A 2 9.19 28.56 16.58
N ARG A 3 8.98 29.52 15.65
CA ARG A 3 8.07 30.66 15.84
C ARG A 3 6.63 30.22 16.17
N VAL A 4 6.18 29.10 15.64
CA VAL A 4 4.83 28.56 15.92
C VAL A 4 4.80 27.98 17.33
N LEU A 5 5.84 27.21 17.71
CA LEU A 5 5.98 26.69 19.08
C LEU A 5 6.07 27.83 20.10
N ASP A 6 6.79 28.92 19.79
CA ASP A 6 6.87 30.11 20.68
C ASP A 6 5.52 30.82 20.79
N ALA A 7 4.79 30.97 19.69
CA ALA A 7 3.49 31.64 19.67
C ALA A 7 2.37 30.87 20.39
N ILE A 8 2.55 29.57 20.59
CA ILE A 8 1.57 28.72 21.28
C ILE A 8 1.84 28.56 22.76
N LYS A 9 3.03 29.00 23.25
CA LYS A 9 3.35 28.99 24.68
C LYS A 9 2.29 29.75 25.48
N GLY A 10 1.78 29.10 26.52
CA GLY A 10 0.70 29.62 27.37
C GLY A 10 -0.72 29.46 26.82
N LYS A 11 -0.89 28.94 25.58
CA LYS A 11 -2.19 28.64 24.99
C LYS A 11 -2.50 27.13 24.99
N ALA A 12 -1.48 26.28 25.07
CA ALA A 12 -1.56 24.82 25.10
C ALA A 12 -0.51 24.24 26.04
N GLU A 13 -0.77 23.06 26.57
CA GLU A 13 0.11 22.29 27.45
C GLU A 13 1.29 21.69 26.66
N GLN A 14 0.99 21.13 25.50
CA GLN A 14 1.96 20.59 24.54
C GLN A 14 1.53 20.93 23.11
N ALA A 15 2.49 20.96 22.21
CA ALA A 15 2.25 21.19 20.79
C ALA A 15 3.21 20.37 19.91
N GLU A 16 2.71 19.95 18.76
CA GLU A 16 3.47 19.31 17.70
C GLU A 16 3.12 19.95 16.36
N ILE A 17 4.12 20.24 15.57
CA ILE A 17 4.00 20.79 14.23
C ILE A 17 4.61 19.80 13.26
N PHE A 18 3.86 19.47 12.21
CA PHE A 18 4.29 18.65 11.11
C PHE A 18 4.14 19.42 9.80
N GLU A 19 5.23 19.60 9.10
CA GLU A 19 5.26 20.25 7.80
C GLU A 19 5.73 19.25 6.74
N VAL A 20 5.07 19.25 5.60
CA VAL A 20 5.49 18.52 4.42
C VAL A 20 5.36 19.38 3.18
N SER A 21 6.43 19.47 2.40
CA SER A 21 6.43 20.01 1.06
C SER A 21 6.74 18.92 0.07
N THR A 22 6.00 18.89 -1.04
CA THR A 22 6.11 17.85 -2.05
C THR A 22 6.10 18.47 -3.44
N GLN A 23 7.04 18.04 -4.28
CA GLN A 23 7.06 18.32 -5.70
C GLN A 23 6.91 17.00 -6.45
N ILE A 24 5.92 16.90 -7.33
CA ILE A 24 5.65 15.71 -8.15
C ILE A 24 5.55 16.14 -9.61
N VAL A 25 6.19 15.37 -10.48
CA VAL A 25 6.17 15.57 -11.94
C VAL A 25 5.72 14.28 -12.61
N PRO A 26 4.43 14.10 -12.89
CA PRO A 26 3.92 13.04 -13.72
C PRO A 26 4.09 13.37 -15.21
N VAL A 27 4.51 12.37 -15.98
CA VAL A 27 4.49 12.31 -17.45
C VAL A 27 3.46 11.27 -17.84
N HIS A 28 2.36 11.71 -18.43
CA HIS A 28 1.22 10.86 -18.75
C HIS A 28 1.08 10.62 -20.24
N PHE A 29 0.95 9.35 -20.63
CA PHE A 29 0.61 8.89 -21.96
C PHE A 29 -0.79 8.29 -21.95
N GLU A 30 -1.60 8.64 -22.92
CA GLU A 30 -2.94 8.11 -23.14
C GLU A 30 -3.03 7.53 -24.54
N ALA A 31 -3.54 6.31 -24.65
CA ALA A 31 -3.68 5.59 -25.92
C ALA A 31 -2.40 5.65 -26.77
N ASN A 32 -1.26 5.33 -26.15
CA ASN A 32 0.09 5.28 -26.75
C ASN A 32 0.72 6.64 -27.09
N ARG A 33 0.13 7.77 -26.73
CA ARG A 33 0.62 9.10 -27.08
C ARG A 33 0.86 9.94 -25.84
N LEU A 34 1.95 10.71 -25.84
CA LEU A 34 2.18 11.69 -24.80
C LEU A 34 1.00 12.66 -24.73
N LYS A 35 0.36 12.73 -23.57
CA LYS A 35 -0.82 13.57 -23.33
C LYS A 35 -0.48 14.80 -22.52
N GLN A 36 0.26 14.61 -21.43
CA GLN A 36 0.47 15.68 -20.45
C GLN A 36 1.78 15.51 -19.70
N ILE A 37 2.42 16.65 -19.42
CA ILE A 37 3.49 16.78 -18.44
C ILE A 37 3.07 17.93 -17.52
N GLN A 38 3.07 17.69 -16.22
CA GLN A 38 2.65 18.70 -15.24
C GLN A 38 3.55 18.63 -14.01
N SER A 39 4.09 19.77 -13.57
CA SER A 39 4.69 19.88 -12.24
C SER A 39 3.63 20.31 -11.24
N LYS A 40 3.55 19.58 -10.13
CA LYS A 40 2.65 19.89 -9.00
C LYS A 40 3.48 20.10 -7.76
N GLU A 41 3.31 21.27 -7.14
CA GLU A 41 3.92 21.59 -5.86
C GLU A 41 2.83 21.76 -4.80
N SER A 42 3.06 21.22 -3.63
CA SER A 42 2.18 21.37 -2.49
C SER A 42 2.99 21.51 -1.21
N SER A 43 2.54 22.38 -0.33
CA SER A 43 3.05 22.47 1.02
C SER A 43 1.88 22.45 1.99
N SER A 44 2.04 21.72 3.08
CA SER A 44 1.02 21.65 4.12
C SER A 44 1.66 21.62 5.49
N VAL A 45 0.94 22.17 6.45
CA VAL A 45 1.30 22.18 7.86
C VAL A 45 0.13 21.68 8.69
N ALA A 46 0.42 20.80 9.64
CA ALA A 46 -0.53 20.34 10.64
C ALA A 46 -0.01 20.75 12.02
N LEU A 47 -0.92 21.28 12.84
CA LEU A 47 -0.68 21.59 14.24
C LEU A 47 -1.56 20.71 15.12
N ARG A 48 -0.97 19.99 16.04
CA ARG A 48 -1.66 19.24 17.09
C ARG A 48 -1.26 19.77 18.44
N ILE A 49 -2.22 20.00 19.29
CA ILE A 49 -2.01 20.57 20.63
C ILE A 49 -2.73 19.76 21.69
N PHE A 50 -2.25 19.89 22.93
CA PHE A 50 -3.00 19.50 24.12
C PHE A 50 -3.48 20.74 24.83
N LYS A 51 -4.77 20.80 25.09
CA LYS A 51 -5.41 21.87 25.84
C LYS A 51 -6.53 21.32 26.69
N ASP A 52 -6.50 21.65 27.99
CA ASP A 52 -7.46 21.15 28.99
C ASP A 52 -7.61 19.61 28.93
N GLY A 53 -6.45 18.91 28.75
CA GLY A 53 -6.39 17.44 28.64
C GLY A 53 -7.01 16.87 27.37
N ARG A 54 -7.24 17.66 26.32
CA ARG A 54 -7.82 17.24 25.04
C ARG A 54 -6.93 17.58 23.86
N VAL A 55 -7.05 16.81 22.78
CA VAL A 55 -6.31 17.01 21.55
C VAL A 55 -7.03 17.99 20.65
N GLY A 56 -6.40 19.15 20.37
CA GLY A 56 -6.80 20.05 19.31
C GLY A 56 -6.00 19.78 18.05
N PHE A 57 -6.60 19.98 16.89
CA PHE A 57 -5.95 19.77 15.59
C PHE A 57 -6.35 20.85 14.60
N ALA A 58 -5.35 21.35 13.86
CA ALA A 58 -5.55 22.24 12.73
C ALA A 58 -4.65 21.85 11.57
N PHE A 59 -5.08 22.18 10.37
CA PHE A 59 -4.36 21.90 9.13
C PHE A 59 -4.42 23.14 8.21
N GLY A 60 -3.31 23.43 7.53
CA GLY A 60 -3.21 24.57 6.62
C GLY A 60 -2.29 24.30 5.45
N ARG A 61 -2.33 25.18 4.45
CA ARG A 61 -1.42 25.19 3.31
C ARG A 61 -0.27 26.17 3.62
N GLY A 62 0.87 25.65 4.08
CA GLY A 62 2.02 26.45 4.48
C GLY A 62 1.86 27.10 5.87
N VAL A 63 2.89 27.83 6.27
CA VAL A 63 2.99 28.50 7.59
C VAL A 63 2.70 30.01 7.54
N ASP A 64 2.05 30.50 6.49
CA ASP A 64 1.87 31.94 6.28
C ASP A 64 0.89 32.57 7.29
N ASP A 65 -0.09 31.82 7.79
CA ASP A 65 -1.06 32.26 8.77
C ASP A 65 -0.98 31.46 10.08
N VAL A 66 0.14 31.59 10.79
CA VAL A 66 0.41 30.95 12.07
C VAL A 66 -0.69 31.23 13.10
N LYS A 67 -1.21 32.45 13.14
CA LYS A 67 -2.22 32.84 14.12
C LYS A 67 -3.51 32.05 13.91
N ASN A 68 -4.01 31.99 12.68
CA ASN A 68 -5.21 31.26 12.34
C ASN A 68 -5.05 29.76 12.60
N LEU A 69 -3.89 29.17 12.27
CA LEU A 69 -3.60 27.76 12.56
C LEU A 69 -3.69 27.45 14.06
N ILE A 70 -3.13 28.34 14.91
CA ILE A 70 -3.18 28.19 16.36
C ILE A 70 -4.63 28.36 16.87
N ASP A 71 -5.33 29.40 16.42
CA ASP A 71 -6.69 29.68 16.85
C ASP A 71 -7.62 28.49 16.49
N MET A 72 -7.52 27.95 15.28
CA MET A 72 -8.25 26.74 14.87
C MET A 72 -7.92 25.51 15.73
N ALA A 73 -6.65 25.27 16.05
CA ALA A 73 -6.27 24.14 16.89
C ALA A 73 -6.84 24.29 18.32
N VAL A 74 -6.84 25.53 18.86
CA VAL A 74 -7.41 25.83 20.16
C VAL A 74 -8.94 25.65 20.16
N GLU A 75 -9.63 26.12 19.13
CA GLU A 75 -11.09 25.99 18.98
C GLU A 75 -11.54 24.53 18.81
N THR A 76 -10.73 23.69 18.20
CA THR A 76 -11.06 22.26 18.00
C THR A 76 -10.80 21.40 19.24
N ALA A 77 -9.93 21.83 20.15
CA ALA A 77 -9.54 21.06 21.32
C ALA A 77 -10.71 20.61 22.22
N PRO A 78 -11.73 21.45 22.52
CA PRO A 78 -12.87 21.03 23.34
C PRO A 78 -13.66 19.85 22.79
N PHE A 79 -13.60 19.63 21.46
CA PHE A 79 -14.30 18.55 20.76
C PHE A 79 -13.41 17.35 20.48
N GLY A 80 -12.10 17.47 20.72
CA GLY A 80 -11.13 16.41 20.49
C GLY A 80 -11.15 15.30 21.53
N PRO A 81 -10.48 14.18 21.24
CA PRO A 81 -10.33 13.08 22.20
C PRO A 81 -9.44 13.51 23.38
N SER A 82 -9.52 12.76 24.48
CA SER A 82 -8.62 12.94 25.63
C SER A 82 -7.17 12.69 25.22
N ALA A 83 -6.28 13.58 25.64
CA ALA A 83 -4.84 13.48 25.44
C ALA A 83 -4.22 12.59 26.55
N ASN A 84 -4.11 11.29 26.27
CA ASN A 84 -3.59 10.31 27.22
C ASN A 84 -2.14 9.89 26.91
N PHE A 85 -1.43 10.68 26.11
CA PHE A 85 -0.06 10.44 25.71
C PHE A 85 0.75 11.73 25.77
N GLU A 86 2.06 11.63 25.65
CA GLU A 86 2.99 12.75 25.50
C GLU A 86 3.64 12.70 24.13
N PHE A 87 4.02 13.86 23.58
CA PHE A 87 4.85 13.88 22.37
C PHE A 87 6.26 13.36 22.69
N PRO A 88 6.90 12.61 21.76
CA PRO A 88 8.21 12.05 22.02
C PRO A 88 9.30 13.13 22.06
N SER A 89 10.27 12.97 22.97
CA SER A 89 11.45 13.80 23.04
C SER A 89 12.65 13.24 22.26
N SER A 90 12.46 12.11 21.55
CA SER A 90 13.53 11.43 20.83
C SER A 90 13.96 12.22 19.59
N ASN A 91 15.28 12.23 19.36
CA ASN A 91 15.94 12.72 18.14
C ASN A 91 16.87 11.63 17.57
N ASP A 92 16.79 10.41 18.08
CA ASP A 92 17.58 9.26 17.62
C ASP A 92 16.69 8.34 16.76
N TYR A 93 16.94 8.40 15.46
CA TYR A 93 16.17 7.67 14.45
C TYR A 93 17.07 6.72 13.68
N PRO A 94 16.55 5.56 13.23
CA PRO A 94 17.29 4.68 12.35
C PRO A 94 17.65 5.38 11.03
N ASP A 95 18.85 5.10 10.52
CA ASP A 95 19.23 5.52 9.18
C ASP A 95 18.51 4.65 8.15
N VAL A 96 17.48 5.23 7.53
CA VAL A 96 16.67 4.57 6.52
C VAL A 96 16.85 5.26 5.18
N ALA A 97 17.45 4.56 4.22
CA ALA A 97 17.68 5.09 2.88
C ALA A 97 16.33 5.27 2.15
N VAL A 98 15.86 6.51 2.05
CA VAL A 98 14.60 6.89 1.38
C VAL A 98 14.76 8.02 0.38
N PHE A 99 15.98 8.47 0.16
CA PHE A 99 16.30 9.54 -0.79
C PHE A 99 17.41 9.12 -1.74
N ASP A 100 17.20 9.38 -3.01
CA ASP A 100 18.18 9.21 -4.08
C ASP A 100 18.37 10.54 -4.79
N SER A 101 19.59 11.07 -4.77
CA SER A 101 19.97 12.35 -5.38
C SER A 101 19.87 12.37 -6.92
N GLU A 102 19.74 11.21 -7.56
CA GLU A 102 19.51 11.13 -9.00
C GLU A 102 18.09 11.53 -9.38
N ILE A 103 17.07 11.24 -8.54
CA ILE A 103 15.66 11.49 -8.88
C ILE A 103 15.35 12.98 -9.13
N PRO A 104 15.79 13.95 -8.31
CA PRO A 104 15.55 15.37 -8.59
C PRO A 104 16.07 15.84 -9.94
N ILE A 105 17.22 15.31 -10.38
CA ILE A 105 17.91 15.76 -11.60
C ILE A 105 17.46 15.04 -12.88
N ILE A 106 16.63 14.00 -12.79
CA ILE A 106 16.05 13.36 -13.96
C ILE A 106 15.27 14.39 -14.78
N THR A 107 15.55 14.49 -16.08
CA THR A 107 14.86 15.42 -16.95
C THR A 107 13.49 14.90 -17.41
N MET A 108 12.61 15.79 -17.84
CA MET A 108 11.30 15.40 -18.41
C MET A 108 11.48 14.58 -19.69
N GLU A 109 12.51 14.90 -20.48
CA GLU A 109 12.86 14.18 -21.71
C GLU A 109 13.24 12.72 -21.41
N GLN A 110 14.01 12.48 -20.34
CA GLN A 110 14.36 11.11 -19.91
C GLN A 110 13.11 10.32 -19.48
N MET A 111 12.19 10.95 -18.75
CA MET A 111 10.93 10.31 -18.34
C MET A 111 10.02 10.01 -19.53
N VAL A 112 9.95 10.95 -20.50
CA VAL A 112 9.21 10.75 -21.76
C VAL A 112 9.82 9.60 -22.55
N GLU A 113 11.14 9.50 -22.62
CA GLU A 113 11.81 8.44 -23.35
C GLU A 113 11.56 7.06 -22.72
N LEU A 114 11.63 6.94 -21.38
CA LEU A 114 11.30 5.70 -20.68
C LEU A 114 9.85 5.25 -20.96
N GLY A 115 8.90 6.17 -20.91
CA GLY A 115 7.50 5.87 -21.23
C GLY A 115 7.31 5.39 -22.67
N LYS A 116 7.97 6.04 -23.64
CA LYS A 116 7.96 5.63 -25.05
C LYS A 116 8.59 4.26 -25.26
N GLN A 117 9.71 3.98 -24.63
CA GLN A 117 10.41 2.70 -24.72
C GLN A 117 9.54 1.57 -24.15
N LEU A 118 8.88 1.78 -23.02
CA LEU A 118 7.95 0.80 -22.43
C LEU A 118 6.78 0.52 -23.38
N ILE A 119 6.13 1.56 -23.92
CA ILE A 119 5.06 1.42 -24.92
C ILE A 119 5.55 0.67 -26.16
N ALA A 120 6.70 1.06 -26.70
CA ALA A 120 7.25 0.44 -27.91
C ALA A 120 7.51 -1.05 -27.70
N LYS A 121 8.12 -1.42 -26.56
CA LYS A 121 8.47 -2.80 -26.24
C LYS A 121 7.23 -3.69 -26.08
N VAL A 122 6.20 -3.24 -25.38
CA VAL A 122 4.96 -4.02 -25.25
C VAL A 122 4.19 -4.10 -26.56
N ARG A 123 4.19 -3.03 -27.37
CA ARG A 123 3.53 -3.00 -28.66
C ARG A 123 4.29 -3.70 -29.78
N GLU A 124 5.59 -3.91 -29.66
CA GLU A 124 6.34 -4.80 -30.56
C GLU A 124 5.75 -6.23 -30.49
N HIS A 125 5.36 -6.66 -29.29
CA HIS A 125 4.69 -7.95 -29.10
C HIS A 125 3.20 -7.91 -29.52
N THR A 126 2.45 -6.84 -29.16
CA THR A 126 1.02 -6.69 -29.45
C THR A 126 0.73 -5.29 -29.97
N PRO A 127 0.82 -5.08 -31.32
CA PRO A 127 0.71 -3.76 -31.94
C PRO A 127 -0.62 -3.04 -31.69
N GLU A 128 -1.72 -3.78 -31.50
CA GLU A 128 -3.08 -3.25 -31.28
C GLU A 128 -3.32 -2.82 -29.84
N LEU A 129 -2.40 -3.09 -28.90
CA LEU A 129 -2.58 -2.71 -27.50
C LEU A 129 -2.61 -1.17 -27.38
N LEU A 130 -3.62 -0.67 -26.72
CA LEU A 130 -3.73 0.71 -26.27
C LEU A 130 -3.14 0.79 -24.87
N CYS A 131 -2.05 1.53 -24.70
CA CYS A 131 -1.35 1.69 -23.45
C CYS A 131 -1.57 3.08 -22.90
N ASP A 132 -1.96 3.15 -21.63
CA ASP A 132 -1.87 4.33 -20.79
C ASP A 132 -0.67 4.14 -19.88
N VAL A 133 0.29 5.08 -19.91
CA VAL A 133 1.53 5.00 -19.14
C VAL A 133 1.69 6.25 -18.31
N GLU A 134 2.06 6.09 -17.06
CA GLU A 134 2.47 7.18 -16.21
C GLU A 134 3.90 6.95 -15.69
N VAL A 135 4.80 7.89 -15.97
CA VAL A 135 6.12 7.95 -15.38
C VAL A 135 6.15 9.14 -14.44
N THR A 136 6.42 8.90 -13.17
CA THR A 136 6.35 9.94 -12.15
C THR A 136 7.64 10.00 -11.36
N LYS A 137 8.18 11.22 -11.18
CA LYS A 137 9.19 11.52 -10.16
C LYS A 137 8.61 12.44 -9.11
N GLY A 138 9.08 12.30 -7.88
CA GLY A 138 8.68 13.16 -6.77
C GLY A 138 9.78 13.31 -5.73
N VAL A 139 9.74 14.45 -5.05
CA VAL A 139 10.55 14.72 -3.85
C VAL A 139 9.65 15.33 -2.79
N SER A 140 9.78 14.84 -1.58
CA SER A 140 9.08 15.38 -0.42
C SER A 140 10.08 15.68 0.68
N SER A 141 9.96 16.87 1.30
CA SER A 141 10.69 17.24 2.50
C SER A 141 9.73 17.26 3.67
N VAL A 142 10.09 16.56 4.74
CA VAL A 142 9.29 16.47 5.96
C VAL A 142 10.06 17.08 7.11
N HIS A 143 9.37 17.90 7.92
CA HIS A 143 9.90 18.45 9.15
C HIS A 143 8.85 18.33 10.25
N LEU A 144 9.20 17.71 11.36
CA LEU A 144 8.40 17.55 12.56
C LEU A 144 9.15 18.14 13.73
N VAL A 145 8.48 18.95 14.55
CA VAL A 145 8.99 19.43 15.83
C VAL A 145 7.88 19.43 16.87
N ASN A 146 8.23 19.25 18.14
CA ASN A 146 7.26 19.35 19.23
C ASN A 146 7.81 20.08 20.45
N SER A 147 6.92 20.44 21.38
CA SER A 147 7.25 21.17 22.60
C SER A 147 8.03 20.37 23.65
N GLN A 148 8.19 19.06 23.46
CA GLN A 148 8.99 18.19 24.33
C GLN A 148 10.43 18.04 23.85
N GLY A 149 10.82 18.82 22.81
CA GLY A 149 12.17 18.81 22.25
C GLY A 149 12.41 17.74 21.19
N GLY A 150 11.39 17.00 20.79
CA GLY A 150 11.49 16.07 19.67
C GLY A 150 11.55 16.81 18.34
N GLU A 151 12.48 16.41 17.48
CA GLU A 151 12.65 16.94 16.13
C GLU A 151 13.03 15.83 15.16
N ALA A 152 12.41 15.82 13.99
CA ALA A 152 12.75 14.93 12.89
C ALA A 152 12.70 15.68 11.56
N ARG A 153 13.71 15.47 10.71
CA ARG A 153 13.76 16.04 9.37
C ARG A 153 14.35 15.05 8.39
N TRP A 154 13.68 14.86 7.26
CA TRP A 154 14.19 14.02 6.19
C TRP A 154 13.61 14.41 4.84
N ASP A 155 14.38 14.14 3.79
CA ASP A 155 13.91 14.18 2.42
C ASP A 155 13.60 12.77 1.95
N LYS A 156 12.64 12.67 1.05
CA LYS A 156 12.22 11.42 0.44
C LYS A 156 12.01 11.61 -1.05
N SER A 157 12.58 10.73 -1.84
CA SER A 157 12.35 10.71 -3.27
C SER A 157 11.38 9.59 -3.66
N LEU A 158 10.79 9.72 -4.83
CA LEU A 158 9.91 8.72 -5.44
C LEU A 158 10.16 8.69 -6.94
N PHE A 159 10.33 7.49 -7.48
CA PHE A 159 10.25 7.22 -8.91
C PHE A 159 9.30 6.06 -9.14
N SER A 160 8.36 6.21 -10.07
CA SER A 160 7.40 5.17 -10.39
C SER A 160 7.09 5.13 -11.88
N ILE A 161 6.83 3.91 -12.37
CA ILE A 161 6.34 3.66 -13.72
C ILE A 161 5.14 2.73 -13.60
N ASN A 162 4.04 3.11 -14.24
CA ASN A 162 2.83 2.31 -14.36
C ASN A 162 2.44 2.19 -15.83
N LEU A 163 2.03 1.01 -16.28
CA LEU A 163 1.40 0.79 -17.57
C LEU A 163 0.10 0.03 -17.38
N GLU A 164 -0.98 0.60 -17.90
CA GLU A 164 -2.25 -0.07 -18.09
C GLU A 164 -2.52 -0.22 -19.58
N GLY A 165 -2.85 -1.43 -20.01
CA GLY A 165 -3.08 -1.76 -21.40
C GLY A 165 -4.47 -2.33 -21.63
N VAL A 166 -5.12 -1.90 -22.70
CA VAL A 166 -6.42 -2.42 -23.15
C VAL A 166 -6.28 -2.96 -24.57
N LEU A 167 -6.58 -4.24 -24.72
CA LEU A 167 -6.68 -4.89 -26.04
C LEU A 167 -8.15 -5.16 -26.36
N MET A 168 -8.65 -4.55 -27.42
CA MET A 168 -10.04 -4.69 -27.89
C MET A 168 -10.12 -5.59 -29.11
N LYS A 169 -10.96 -6.64 -29.03
CA LYS A 169 -11.30 -7.52 -30.17
C LYS A 169 -12.80 -7.68 -30.26
N GLY A 170 -13.45 -6.85 -31.10
CA GLY A 170 -14.90 -6.73 -31.15
C GLY A 170 -15.46 -6.22 -29.80
N THR A 171 -16.32 -6.98 -29.18
CA THR A 171 -16.89 -6.67 -27.85
C THR A 171 -16.02 -7.19 -26.69
N ASP A 172 -14.91 -7.83 -26.98
CA ASP A 172 -14.03 -8.40 -25.98
C ASP A 172 -12.93 -7.40 -25.60
N MET A 173 -12.81 -7.12 -24.32
CA MET A 173 -11.79 -6.25 -23.76
C MET A 173 -10.90 -7.08 -22.83
N LEU A 174 -9.60 -7.01 -23.07
CA LEU A 174 -8.58 -7.57 -22.18
C LEU A 174 -7.80 -6.42 -21.54
N PHE A 175 -7.79 -6.40 -20.22
CA PHE A 175 -7.01 -5.46 -19.44
C PHE A 175 -5.75 -6.17 -18.96
N VAL A 176 -4.60 -5.55 -19.18
CA VAL A 176 -3.29 -5.99 -18.69
C VAL A 176 -2.56 -4.80 -18.09
N GLY A 177 -1.63 -5.04 -17.23
CA GLY A 177 -0.83 -3.94 -16.68
C GLY A 177 -0.03 -4.36 -15.47
N ASP A 178 0.98 -3.55 -15.15
CA ASP A 178 1.77 -3.68 -13.93
C ASP A 178 2.45 -2.33 -13.63
N SER A 179 3.01 -2.21 -12.43
CA SER A 179 3.69 -1.01 -11.96
C SER A 179 4.96 -1.36 -11.19
N ASP A 180 5.88 -0.42 -11.13
CA ASP A 180 7.01 -0.45 -10.19
C ASP A 180 7.23 0.93 -9.57
N SER A 181 7.67 0.95 -8.31
CA SER A 181 7.82 2.17 -7.53
C SER A 181 8.94 2.01 -6.50
N SER A 182 9.80 3.02 -6.40
CA SER A 182 10.95 3.02 -5.49
C SER A 182 11.35 4.45 -5.09
N CYS A 183 11.99 4.59 -3.94
CA CYS A 183 12.73 5.81 -3.59
C CYS A 183 14.10 5.89 -4.27
N ARG A 184 14.49 4.90 -5.06
CA ARG A 184 15.70 4.86 -5.87
C ARG A 184 15.34 4.89 -7.35
N PHE A 185 16.12 5.62 -8.13
CA PHE A 185 15.95 5.66 -9.58
C PHE A 185 16.22 4.29 -10.22
N PHE A 186 15.43 3.94 -11.20
CA PHE A 186 15.60 2.74 -12.01
C PHE A 186 15.21 3.00 -13.47
N THR A 187 15.92 2.37 -14.39
CA THR A 187 15.67 2.47 -15.83
C THR A 187 15.33 1.12 -16.47
N ASP A 188 15.46 0.04 -15.69
CA ASP A 188 15.15 -1.31 -16.21
C ASP A 188 13.63 -1.50 -16.30
N ILE A 189 13.09 -1.17 -17.47
CA ILE A 189 11.68 -1.36 -17.81
C ILE A 189 11.40 -2.77 -18.35
N ASP A 190 12.45 -3.57 -18.58
CA ASP A 190 12.32 -4.89 -19.20
C ASP A 190 11.53 -5.85 -18.32
N ILE A 191 11.76 -5.81 -17.02
CA ILE A 191 11.02 -6.61 -16.05
C ILE A 191 9.52 -6.29 -16.13
N LEU A 192 9.17 -5.01 -16.16
CA LEU A 192 7.78 -4.55 -16.25
C LEU A 192 7.15 -4.93 -17.58
N ALA A 193 7.84 -4.68 -18.71
CA ALA A 193 7.37 -5.06 -20.03
C ALA A 193 7.15 -6.57 -20.16
N ASN A 194 8.09 -7.38 -19.69
CA ASN A 194 7.99 -8.84 -19.75
C ASN A 194 6.83 -9.40 -18.92
N ARG A 195 6.50 -8.80 -17.77
CA ARG A 195 5.31 -9.17 -17.00
C ARG A 195 4.03 -8.92 -17.78
N ILE A 196 3.93 -7.76 -18.43
CA ILE A 196 2.76 -7.40 -19.25
C ILE A 196 2.67 -8.30 -20.49
N ILE A 197 3.78 -8.59 -21.14
CA ILE A 197 3.85 -9.52 -22.26
C ILE A 197 3.40 -10.93 -21.83
N THR A 198 3.83 -11.39 -20.67
CA THR A 198 3.39 -12.68 -20.11
C THR A 198 1.88 -12.71 -19.89
N GLN A 199 1.29 -11.63 -19.36
CA GLN A 199 -0.15 -11.51 -19.21
C GLN A 199 -0.86 -11.62 -20.56
N LEU A 200 -0.35 -10.95 -21.60
CA LEU A 200 -0.89 -11.01 -22.96
C LEU A 200 -0.79 -12.42 -23.55
N GLU A 201 0.36 -13.11 -23.37
CA GLU A 201 0.56 -14.46 -23.84
C GLU A 201 -0.42 -15.46 -23.19
N LEU A 202 -0.53 -15.41 -21.87
CA LEU A 202 -1.43 -16.30 -21.12
C LEU A 202 -2.92 -16.01 -21.43
N ALA A 203 -3.23 -14.79 -21.88
CA ALA A 203 -4.59 -14.37 -22.23
C ALA A 203 -4.96 -14.60 -23.70
N LYS A 204 -4.06 -15.10 -24.56
CA LYS A 204 -4.33 -15.37 -26.00
C LYS A 204 -5.52 -16.29 -26.20
N SER A 205 -5.60 -17.34 -25.40
CA SER A 205 -6.73 -18.29 -25.44
C SER A 205 -7.76 -17.93 -24.37
N LYS A 206 -9.03 -18.19 -24.66
CA LYS A 206 -10.12 -18.10 -23.69
C LYS A 206 -10.44 -19.49 -23.17
N ALA A 207 -10.70 -19.61 -21.88
CA ALA A 207 -11.12 -20.84 -21.24
C ALA A 207 -12.45 -20.65 -20.51
N ALA A 208 -13.39 -21.53 -20.76
CA ALA A 208 -14.63 -21.59 -19.99
C ALA A 208 -14.38 -22.24 -18.63
N THR A 209 -15.01 -21.71 -17.60
CA THR A 209 -15.06 -22.33 -16.28
C THR A 209 -16.52 -22.62 -15.91
N SER A 210 -16.76 -23.36 -14.86
CA SER A 210 -18.11 -23.66 -14.37
C SER A 210 -18.33 -23.08 -12.98
N THR A 211 -19.57 -22.77 -12.67
CA THR A 211 -19.97 -22.33 -11.32
C THR A 211 -19.76 -23.47 -10.34
N LYS A 212 -18.73 -23.34 -9.49
CA LYS A 212 -18.36 -24.29 -8.43
C LYS A 212 -17.30 -23.71 -7.50
N GLN A 213 -16.95 -24.44 -6.46
CA GLN A 213 -15.80 -24.12 -5.64
C GLN A 213 -14.51 -24.65 -6.28
N LEU A 214 -13.52 -23.77 -6.45
CA LEU A 214 -12.22 -24.07 -7.05
C LEU A 214 -11.07 -23.58 -6.14
N PRO A 215 -9.95 -24.32 -6.12
CA PRO A 215 -8.71 -23.80 -5.57
C PRO A 215 -8.20 -22.62 -6.44
N ILE A 216 -7.57 -21.66 -5.80
CA ILE A 216 -7.08 -20.45 -6.48
C ILE A 216 -5.64 -20.16 -6.10
N ILE A 217 -4.81 -19.93 -7.09
CA ILE A 217 -3.50 -19.29 -6.90
C ILE A 217 -3.69 -17.79 -7.12
N PHE A 218 -3.50 -17.00 -6.06
CA PHE A 218 -3.36 -15.55 -6.21
C PHE A 218 -1.92 -15.23 -6.58
N THR A 219 -1.74 -14.47 -7.65
CA THR A 219 -0.43 -13.89 -7.96
C THR A 219 -0.06 -12.82 -6.92
N PRO A 220 1.18 -12.35 -6.84
CA PRO A 220 1.53 -11.25 -5.94
C PRO A 220 0.59 -10.04 -6.04
N ARG A 221 0.17 -9.66 -7.26
CA ARG A 221 -0.80 -8.58 -7.47
C ARG A 221 -2.19 -8.94 -6.91
N GLY A 222 -2.63 -10.18 -7.13
CA GLY A 222 -3.87 -10.69 -6.56
C GLY A 222 -3.85 -10.74 -5.03
N VAL A 223 -2.74 -11.17 -4.43
CA VAL A 223 -2.55 -11.16 -2.97
C VAL A 223 -2.65 -9.73 -2.42
N ALA A 224 -1.92 -8.79 -3.01
CA ALA A 224 -1.90 -7.40 -2.55
C ALA A 224 -3.29 -6.75 -2.64
N SER A 225 -3.98 -6.90 -3.77
CA SER A 225 -5.25 -6.21 -4.04
C SER A 225 -6.46 -6.87 -3.34
N VAL A 226 -6.47 -8.19 -3.19
CA VAL A 226 -7.66 -8.91 -2.67
C VAL A 226 -7.53 -9.26 -1.20
N LEU A 227 -6.35 -9.75 -0.77
CA LEU A 227 -6.20 -10.32 0.56
C LEU A 227 -5.63 -9.32 1.57
N LEU A 228 -4.68 -8.46 1.17
CA LEU A 228 -4.01 -7.60 2.12
C LEU A 228 -4.84 -6.39 2.55
N ALA A 229 -5.67 -5.80 1.70
CA ALA A 229 -6.44 -4.61 2.07
C ALA A 229 -7.36 -4.84 3.29
N PRO A 230 -8.22 -5.89 3.33
CA PRO A 230 -9.04 -6.19 4.52
C PRO A 230 -8.19 -6.62 5.71
N LEU A 231 -7.12 -7.39 5.47
CA LEU A 231 -6.25 -7.89 6.52
C LEU A 231 -5.53 -6.74 7.24
N MET A 232 -5.01 -5.77 6.51
CA MET A 232 -4.31 -4.63 7.10
C MET A 232 -5.24 -3.73 7.92
N LEU A 233 -6.49 -3.57 7.51
CA LEU A 233 -7.49 -2.87 8.33
C LEU A 233 -7.72 -3.57 9.67
N ALA A 234 -7.72 -4.91 9.69
CA ALA A 234 -7.89 -5.67 10.92
C ALA A 234 -6.72 -5.52 11.89
N PHE A 235 -5.50 -5.21 11.41
CA PHE A 235 -4.32 -4.94 12.24
C PHE A 235 -4.25 -3.51 12.77
N SER A 236 -5.14 -2.61 12.36
CA SER A 236 -5.20 -1.26 12.92
C SER A 236 -5.61 -1.30 14.41
N GLY A 237 -4.75 -0.79 15.28
CA GLY A 237 -5.03 -0.66 16.72
C GLY A 237 -6.30 0.14 17.00
N LYS A 238 -6.62 1.11 16.12
CA LYS A 238 -7.88 1.86 16.17
C LYS A 238 -9.08 0.94 15.94
N ALA A 239 -9.06 0.11 14.91
CA ALA A 239 -10.14 -0.84 14.64
C ALA A 239 -10.32 -1.88 15.77
N VAL A 240 -9.20 -2.30 16.38
CA VAL A 240 -9.22 -3.19 17.55
C VAL A 240 -9.86 -2.50 18.76
N LEU A 241 -9.47 -1.25 19.03
CA LEU A 241 -10.01 -0.45 20.15
C LEU A 241 -11.52 -0.21 19.97
N GLU A 242 -11.95 0.19 18.79
CA GLU A 242 -13.35 0.44 18.44
C GLU A 242 -14.20 -0.87 18.38
N GLY A 243 -13.56 -2.03 18.41
CA GLY A 243 -14.24 -3.33 18.38
C GLY A 243 -14.69 -3.76 16.98
N THR A 244 -14.25 -3.08 15.94
CA THR A 244 -14.59 -3.38 14.54
C THR A 244 -13.64 -4.39 13.88
N SER A 245 -12.45 -4.60 14.47
CA SER A 245 -11.49 -5.60 13.96
C SER A 245 -11.92 -7.02 14.31
N TRP A 246 -11.89 -7.91 13.31
CA TRP A 246 -12.05 -9.35 13.50
C TRP A 246 -10.96 -9.95 14.41
N LEU A 247 -9.80 -9.31 14.49
CA LEU A 247 -8.66 -9.75 15.32
C LEU A 247 -8.76 -9.27 16.78
N LYS A 248 -9.80 -8.54 17.18
CA LYS A 248 -9.98 -8.11 18.57
C LYS A 248 -9.96 -9.31 19.51
N GLY A 249 -9.11 -9.25 20.55
CA GLY A 249 -8.94 -10.30 21.55
C GLY A 249 -8.11 -11.50 21.12
N LYS A 250 -7.54 -11.51 19.90
CA LYS A 250 -6.80 -12.66 19.37
C LYS A 250 -5.27 -12.50 19.40
N LEU A 251 -4.77 -11.50 20.10
CA LEU A 251 -3.32 -11.34 20.28
C LEU A 251 -2.72 -12.57 20.98
N GLY A 252 -1.68 -13.15 20.40
CA GLY A 252 -1.04 -14.40 20.86
C GLY A 252 -1.78 -15.67 20.44
N GLU A 253 -2.90 -15.58 19.72
CA GLU A 253 -3.63 -16.75 19.24
C GLU A 253 -3.20 -17.12 17.82
N ARG A 254 -3.11 -18.41 17.55
CA ARG A 254 -2.93 -18.93 16.18
C ARG A 254 -4.28 -19.01 15.49
N VAL A 255 -4.58 -18.03 14.64
CA VAL A 255 -5.85 -17.93 13.91
C VAL A 255 -5.70 -18.04 12.40
N PHE A 256 -4.44 -18.13 11.93
CA PHE A 256 -4.08 -18.29 10.52
C PHE A 256 -3.23 -19.57 10.33
N ASP A 257 -3.02 -19.95 9.07
CA ASP A 257 -2.15 -21.09 8.73
C ASP A 257 -0.72 -20.82 9.20
N SER A 258 -0.06 -21.88 9.69
CA SER A 258 1.32 -21.79 10.21
C SER A 258 2.37 -21.43 9.15
N LYS A 259 2.05 -21.58 7.86
CA LYS A 259 2.90 -21.13 6.74
C LYS A 259 2.92 -19.60 6.60
N LEU A 260 1.96 -18.89 7.21
CA LEU A 260 1.81 -17.46 7.03
C LEU A 260 2.64 -16.69 8.08
N THR A 261 3.60 -15.92 7.61
CA THR A 261 4.33 -14.94 8.40
C THR A 261 4.28 -13.59 7.69
N ILE A 262 3.78 -12.57 8.38
CA ILE A 262 3.62 -11.20 7.84
C ILE A 262 4.22 -10.20 8.82
N ARG A 263 4.97 -9.23 8.29
CA ARG A 263 5.45 -8.08 9.04
C ARG A 263 5.18 -6.77 8.31
N ASP A 264 5.05 -5.70 9.05
CA ASP A 264 5.19 -4.32 8.56
C ASP A 264 6.59 -3.83 8.87
N ASP A 265 7.30 -3.27 7.89
CA ASP A 265 8.72 -2.91 8.03
C ASP A 265 8.99 -1.54 7.40
N ALA A 266 8.98 -0.51 8.24
CA ALA A 266 9.24 0.86 7.84
C ALA A 266 10.73 1.17 7.62
N THR A 267 11.63 0.20 7.85
CA THR A 267 13.10 0.39 7.77
C THR A 267 13.71 -0.15 6.48
N LEU A 268 12.90 -0.70 5.58
CA LEU A 268 13.39 -1.26 4.33
C LEU A 268 13.95 -0.15 3.41
N PRO A 269 15.18 -0.32 2.88
CA PRO A 269 15.81 0.71 2.08
C PRO A 269 15.05 0.95 0.76
N TYR A 270 14.96 2.20 0.37
CA TYR A 270 14.38 2.67 -0.88
C TYR A 270 12.94 2.25 -1.14
N ARG A 271 12.13 2.00 -0.07
CA ARG A 271 10.71 1.70 -0.24
C ARG A 271 9.84 2.93 -0.01
N PRO A 272 8.80 3.13 -0.85
CA PRO A 272 7.88 4.26 -0.70
C PRO A 272 7.17 4.32 0.66
N GLY A 273 6.95 3.17 1.32
CA GLY A 273 6.38 3.09 2.66
C GLY A 273 7.35 3.38 3.80
N SER A 274 8.68 3.37 3.57
CA SER A 274 9.70 3.51 4.61
C SER A 274 9.99 4.95 4.98
N CYS A 275 10.47 5.17 6.20
CA CYS A 275 10.86 6.48 6.74
C CYS A 275 11.70 6.28 8.02
N PRO A 276 12.47 7.30 8.46
CA PRO A 276 13.23 7.24 9.73
C PRO A 276 12.32 7.17 10.96
N CYS A 277 11.20 7.88 10.92
CA CYS A 277 10.17 7.85 11.96
C CYS A 277 8.78 7.97 11.32
N ASP A 278 7.74 7.66 12.10
CA ASP A 278 6.36 7.87 11.69
C ASP A 278 5.96 9.36 11.71
N GLY A 279 4.69 9.64 11.40
CA GLY A 279 4.16 11.01 11.40
C GLY A 279 4.01 11.65 12.79
N GLU A 280 4.42 10.98 13.85
CA GLU A 280 4.40 11.43 15.23
C GLU A 280 5.80 11.49 15.87
N GLY A 281 6.85 11.24 15.08
CA GLY A 281 8.24 11.24 15.55
C GLY A 281 8.63 9.99 16.35
N ILE A 282 7.89 8.91 16.24
CA ILE A 282 8.29 7.62 16.82
C ILE A 282 9.21 6.91 15.84
N PRO A 283 10.40 6.45 16.28
CA PRO A 283 11.36 5.76 15.44
C PRO A 283 10.75 4.58 14.70
N SER A 284 11.05 4.47 13.40
CA SER A 284 10.61 3.36 12.56
C SER A 284 11.20 2.04 13.01
N GLN A 285 10.41 0.98 12.91
CA GLN A 285 10.81 -0.36 13.32
C GLN A 285 10.16 -1.43 12.45
N ARG A 286 10.63 -2.66 12.60
CA ARG A 286 10.03 -3.86 12.03
C ARG A 286 9.02 -4.43 13.02
N ILE A 287 7.78 -4.60 12.60
CA ILE A 287 6.66 -5.05 13.42
C ILE A 287 6.15 -6.39 12.89
N PRO A 288 6.35 -7.52 13.58
CA PRO A 288 5.69 -8.76 13.23
C PRO A 288 4.19 -8.63 13.48
N LEU A 289 3.37 -8.85 12.44
CA LEU A 289 1.90 -8.83 12.52
C LEU A 289 1.36 -10.25 12.70
N ILE A 290 1.88 -11.18 11.90
CA ILE A 290 1.59 -12.62 11.99
C ILE A 290 2.92 -13.37 12.05
N ALA A 291 3.10 -14.20 13.06
CA ALA A 291 4.26 -15.06 13.23
C ALA A 291 3.82 -16.53 13.17
N LYS A 292 4.06 -17.20 12.04
CA LYS A 292 3.65 -18.60 11.82
C LYS A 292 2.17 -18.83 12.18
N GLY A 293 1.30 -17.98 11.67
CA GLY A 293 -0.14 -18.04 11.89
C GLY A 293 -0.65 -17.43 13.20
N GLU A 294 0.23 -17.04 14.11
CA GLU A 294 -0.12 -16.39 15.37
C GLU A 294 -0.20 -14.88 15.20
N VAL A 295 -1.22 -14.23 15.77
CA VAL A 295 -1.33 -12.76 15.80
C VAL A 295 -0.31 -12.19 16.79
N ALA A 296 0.75 -11.57 16.27
CA ALA A 296 1.90 -11.16 17.07
C ALA A 296 1.78 -9.72 17.60
N ASN A 297 1.25 -8.79 16.81
CA ASN A 297 1.06 -7.38 17.19
C ASN A 297 -0.06 -6.74 16.39
N PHE A 298 -0.41 -5.51 16.83
CA PHE A 298 -1.23 -4.56 16.08
C PHE A 298 -0.42 -3.29 15.82
N LEU A 299 -0.87 -2.48 14.85
CA LEU A 299 -0.28 -1.18 14.53
C LEU A 299 -0.92 -0.10 15.41
N TYR A 300 -0.09 0.65 16.13
CA TYR A 300 -0.52 1.72 17.03
C TYR A 300 0.18 3.04 16.69
N ASP A 301 -0.61 4.12 16.68
CA ASP A 301 -0.14 5.49 16.86
C ASP A 301 -0.07 5.83 18.35
N LEU A 302 0.33 7.06 18.72
CA LEU A 302 0.41 7.48 20.13
C LEU A 302 -0.94 7.42 20.83
N GLN A 303 -1.99 7.91 20.20
CA GLN A 303 -3.33 7.98 20.78
C GLN A 303 -3.91 6.59 21.03
N THR A 304 -3.90 5.72 20.02
CA THR A 304 -4.48 4.37 20.15
C THR A 304 -3.64 3.48 21.06
N ALA A 305 -2.32 3.67 21.10
CA ALA A 305 -1.42 3.00 22.03
C ALA A 305 -1.78 3.33 23.47
N ALA A 306 -1.90 4.62 23.79
CA ALA A 306 -2.25 5.08 25.13
C ALA A 306 -3.61 4.55 25.58
N LEU A 307 -4.63 4.65 24.73
CA LEU A 307 -5.97 4.13 25.03
C LEU A 307 -6.02 2.60 25.20
N SER A 308 -5.06 1.90 24.58
CA SER A 308 -4.93 0.44 24.69
C SER A 308 -3.96 0.00 25.79
N ALA A 309 -3.39 0.91 26.59
CA ALA A 309 -2.31 0.67 27.56
C ALA A 309 -1.12 -0.08 26.91
N LYS A 310 -0.73 0.33 25.69
CA LYS A 310 0.39 -0.18 24.90
C LYS A 310 1.37 0.94 24.57
N LYS A 311 2.48 0.58 23.94
CA LYS A 311 3.41 1.56 23.34
C LYS A 311 3.08 1.73 21.87
N SER A 312 3.31 2.94 21.33
CA SER A 312 3.25 3.16 19.89
C SER A 312 4.23 2.24 19.16
N THR A 313 3.80 1.74 18.02
CA THR A 313 4.60 0.90 17.14
C THR A 313 5.33 1.68 16.05
N GLY A 314 5.30 3.03 16.09
CA GLY A 314 5.82 3.87 15.01
C GLY A 314 4.98 3.74 13.73
N SER A 315 3.69 3.57 13.90
CA SER A 315 2.75 3.37 12.79
C SER A 315 1.75 4.52 12.65
N GLY A 316 1.97 5.64 13.32
CA GLY A 316 1.17 6.86 13.19
C GLY A 316 1.40 7.52 11.82
N ARG A 317 0.53 7.25 10.85
CA ARG A 317 0.62 7.82 9.51
C ARG A 317 -0.30 9.01 9.35
N ARG A 318 0.19 10.04 8.64
CA ARG A 318 -0.60 11.24 8.32
C ARG A 318 -1.17 11.11 6.92
N SER A 319 -2.41 11.49 6.77
CA SER A 319 -3.12 11.50 5.48
C SER A 319 -3.85 12.83 5.34
N GLY A 320 -3.28 13.73 4.54
CA GLY A 320 -3.88 15.03 4.23
C GLY A 320 -4.19 15.85 5.49
N ASP A 321 -5.44 16.27 5.60
CA ASP A 321 -5.99 17.15 6.63
C ASP A 321 -6.45 16.45 7.91
N ARG A 322 -6.06 15.20 8.13
CA ARG A 322 -6.50 14.39 9.28
C ARG A 322 -5.39 14.22 10.32
N PRO A 323 -5.76 14.06 11.61
CA PRO A 323 -4.81 13.60 12.62
C PRO A 323 -4.15 12.28 12.24
N PRO A 324 -2.95 11.98 12.77
CA PRO A 324 -2.31 10.68 12.59
C PRO A 324 -3.23 9.53 12.98
N ALA A 325 -3.09 8.43 12.26
CA ALA A 325 -3.81 7.20 12.57
C ALA A 325 -2.92 5.98 12.30
N PRO A 326 -3.16 4.83 12.98
CA PRO A 326 -2.42 3.61 12.72
C PRO A 326 -2.60 3.16 11.27
N ASN A 327 -1.49 2.98 10.56
CA ASN A 327 -1.49 2.46 9.19
C ASN A 327 -0.17 1.74 8.88
N ILE A 328 -0.18 0.96 7.81
CA ILE A 328 0.97 0.20 7.31
C ILE A 328 2.06 1.11 6.74
N SER A 329 3.25 0.54 6.64
CA SER A 329 4.43 1.11 5.97
C SER A 329 4.77 0.31 4.71
N SER A 330 5.51 -0.78 4.91
CA SER A 330 5.89 -1.73 3.86
C SER A 330 5.61 -3.13 4.36
N VAL A 331 4.59 -3.77 3.79
CA VAL A 331 4.15 -5.10 4.23
C VAL A 331 4.93 -6.18 3.50
N VAL A 332 5.46 -7.12 4.26
CA VAL A 332 6.21 -8.27 3.74
C VAL A 332 5.52 -9.56 4.19
N ILE A 333 5.14 -10.38 3.23
CA ILE A 333 4.81 -11.79 3.47
C ILE A 333 6.08 -12.59 3.22
N GLU A 334 6.52 -13.38 4.19
CA GLU A 334 7.69 -14.23 4.03
C GLU A 334 7.41 -15.32 2.99
N VAL A 335 8.43 -15.60 2.17
CA VAL A 335 8.35 -16.67 1.17
C VAL A 335 8.26 -18.04 1.83
N GLY A 336 7.55 -18.97 1.19
CA GLY A 336 7.53 -20.37 1.55
C GLY A 336 8.56 -21.18 0.78
N GLU A 337 8.26 -22.45 0.57
CA GLU A 337 9.13 -23.40 -0.12
C GLU A 337 8.58 -23.81 -1.49
N ASP A 338 7.33 -23.47 -1.80
CA ASP A 338 6.63 -23.96 -2.98
C ASP A 338 7.01 -23.18 -4.23
N ARG A 339 7.46 -23.89 -5.28
CA ARG A 339 7.66 -23.27 -6.59
C ARG A 339 6.33 -23.08 -7.30
N PHE A 340 6.19 -22.00 -8.04
CA PHE A 340 4.96 -21.74 -8.79
C PHE A 340 4.58 -22.87 -9.74
N GLU A 341 5.56 -23.48 -10.43
CA GLU A 341 5.34 -24.60 -11.33
C GLU A 341 4.84 -25.85 -10.61
N ASP A 342 5.24 -26.06 -9.37
CA ASP A 342 4.81 -27.22 -8.57
C ASP A 342 3.40 -27.00 -8.01
N MET A 343 3.04 -25.77 -7.61
CA MET A 343 1.66 -25.40 -7.31
C MET A 343 0.73 -25.64 -8.52
N LEU A 344 1.19 -25.30 -9.73
CA LEU A 344 0.43 -25.55 -10.96
C LEU A 344 0.23 -27.04 -11.21
N LYS A 345 1.30 -27.86 -11.11
CA LYS A 345 1.22 -29.31 -11.32
C LYS A 345 0.27 -30.01 -10.35
N ASP A 346 0.22 -29.54 -9.10
CA ASP A 346 -0.71 -30.07 -8.08
C ASP A 346 -2.17 -29.74 -8.41
N MET A 347 -2.42 -28.65 -9.13
CA MET A 347 -3.76 -28.17 -9.44
C MET A 347 -4.39 -28.93 -10.61
N LYS A 348 -5.31 -29.86 -10.32
CA LYS A 348 -6.09 -30.56 -11.37
C LYS A 348 -7.05 -29.62 -12.09
N GLU A 349 -7.73 -28.77 -11.36
CA GLU A 349 -8.59 -27.73 -11.89
C GLU A 349 -8.67 -26.58 -10.90
N GLY A 350 -8.49 -25.35 -11.38
CA GLY A 350 -8.52 -24.15 -10.56
C GLY A 350 -8.35 -22.88 -11.38
N LEU A 351 -8.12 -21.78 -10.66
CA LEU A 351 -7.86 -20.49 -11.28
C LEU A 351 -6.56 -19.88 -10.76
N ILE A 352 -5.90 -19.11 -11.63
CA ILE A 352 -4.92 -18.10 -11.22
C ILE A 352 -5.63 -16.76 -11.29
N VAL A 353 -5.55 -15.97 -10.23
CA VAL A 353 -6.16 -14.65 -10.16
C VAL A 353 -5.07 -13.58 -10.04
N GLU A 354 -4.97 -12.75 -11.08
CA GLU A 354 -4.11 -11.56 -11.12
C GLU A 354 -4.82 -10.34 -10.52
N GLN A 355 -6.08 -10.15 -10.91
CA GLN A 355 -6.84 -8.97 -10.52
C GLN A 355 -8.33 -9.25 -10.49
N LEU A 356 -8.98 -8.78 -9.42
CA LEU A 356 -10.43 -8.71 -9.31
C LEU A 356 -10.90 -7.25 -9.40
N MET A 357 -11.97 -7.01 -10.09
CA MET A 357 -12.64 -5.71 -10.14
C MET A 357 -13.79 -5.71 -9.13
N GLY A 358 -13.82 -4.72 -8.25
CA GLY A 358 -14.88 -4.52 -7.26
C GLY A 358 -14.72 -5.35 -5.98
N ALA A 359 -13.61 -6.06 -5.80
CA ALA A 359 -13.37 -6.86 -4.58
C ALA A 359 -13.37 -6.00 -3.30
N GLU A 360 -12.97 -4.74 -3.42
CA GLU A 360 -12.92 -3.75 -2.34
C GLU A 360 -14.26 -3.11 -2.01
N GLN A 361 -15.32 -3.34 -2.81
CA GLN A 361 -16.65 -2.76 -2.61
C GLN A 361 -17.49 -3.49 -1.55
N GLY A 362 -16.98 -4.62 -1.04
CA GLY A 362 -17.58 -5.38 0.05
C GLY A 362 -17.37 -4.76 1.43
N ASN A 363 -17.81 -5.46 2.47
CA ASN A 363 -17.48 -5.10 3.85
C ASN A 363 -16.05 -5.55 4.18
N LEU A 364 -15.07 -4.68 3.93
CA LEU A 364 -13.66 -4.96 4.18
C LEU A 364 -13.36 -5.37 5.63
N LEU A 365 -14.10 -4.85 6.62
CA LEU A 365 -13.89 -5.19 8.03
C LEU A 365 -14.32 -6.62 8.35
N SER A 366 -15.36 -7.15 7.68
CA SER A 366 -15.74 -8.57 7.80
C SER A 366 -14.76 -9.51 7.09
N GLY A 367 -13.92 -8.98 6.21
CA GLY A 367 -13.01 -9.74 5.37
C GLY A 367 -13.66 -10.38 4.15
N ASP A 368 -14.94 -10.09 3.90
CA ASP A 368 -15.64 -10.61 2.73
C ASP A 368 -15.20 -9.86 1.47
N PHE A 369 -14.92 -10.61 0.41
CA PHE A 369 -14.65 -10.07 -0.90
C PHE A 369 -15.48 -10.76 -1.97
N SER A 370 -15.84 -10.02 -3.00
CA SER A 370 -16.52 -10.53 -4.18
C SER A 370 -16.19 -9.62 -5.36
N GLY A 371 -15.55 -10.16 -6.39
CA GLY A 371 -15.14 -9.36 -7.54
C GLY A 371 -15.19 -10.14 -8.85
N ASN A 372 -15.40 -9.41 -9.94
CA ASN A 372 -15.25 -9.97 -11.27
C ASN A 372 -13.76 -10.12 -11.59
N VAL A 373 -13.38 -11.28 -12.17
CA VAL A 373 -12.02 -11.51 -12.64
C VAL A 373 -11.75 -10.58 -13.81
N LEU A 374 -10.97 -9.53 -13.56
CA LEU A 374 -10.51 -8.63 -14.60
C LEU A 374 -9.39 -9.27 -15.41
N LEU A 375 -8.44 -9.91 -14.70
CA LEU A 375 -7.40 -10.73 -15.29
C LEU A 375 -7.18 -11.98 -14.43
N GLY A 376 -7.28 -13.14 -15.06
CA GLY A 376 -7.05 -14.44 -14.45
C GLY A 376 -7.17 -15.56 -15.45
N TYR A 377 -6.65 -16.72 -15.07
CA TYR A 377 -6.47 -17.84 -15.98
C TYR A 377 -7.02 -19.13 -15.38
N LYS A 378 -7.58 -19.98 -16.24
CA LYS A 378 -7.96 -21.34 -15.88
C LYS A 378 -6.75 -22.25 -15.90
N VAL A 379 -6.65 -23.08 -14.87
CA VAL A 379 -5.71 -24.20 -14.81
C VAL A 379 -6.48 -25.51 -14.99
N ALA A 380 -5.99 -26.39 -15.85
CA ALA A 380 -6.49 -27.74 -16.03
C ALA A 380 -5.32 -28.72 -16.14
N ASN A 381 -5.29 -29.73 -15.29
CA ASN A 381 -4.25 -30.75 -15.21
C ASN A 381 -2.82 -30.17 -15.18
N GLY A 382 -2.62 -29.17 -14.32
CA GLY A 382 -1.31 -28.54 -14.13
C GLY A 382 -0.89 -27.54 -15.22
N ASN A 383 -1.77 -27.23 -16.17
CA ASN A 383 -1.47 -26.32 -17.28
C ASN A 383 -2.43 -25.14 -17.30
N ILE A 384 -1.90 -23.95 -17.61
CA ILE A 384 -2.69 -22.75 -17.88
C ILE A 384 -3.29 -22.93 -19.28
N VAL A 385 -4.63 -22.98 -19.35
CA VAL A 385 -5.33 -23.27 -20.61
C VAL A 385 -5.95 -22.02 -21.27
N GLY A 386 -5.99 -20.90 -20.58
CA GLY A 386 -6.42 -19.62 -21.12
C GLY A 386 -7.09 -18.71 -20.07
N ARG A 387 -7.34 -17.47 -20.44
CA ARG A 387 -8.02 -16.51 -19.57
C ARG A 387 -9.47 -16.86 -19.35
N VAL A 388 -9.97 -16.58 -18.16
CA VAL A 388 -11.40 -16.65 -17.85
C VAL A 388 -12.06 -15.30 -18.09
N LYS A 389 -13.34 -15.31 -18.46
CA LYS A 389 -14.16 -14.12 -18.70
C LYS A 389 -15.50 -14.29 -18.00
N ASP A 390 -16.18 -13.16 -17.71
CA ASP A 390 -17.51 -13.14 -17.09
C ASP A 390 -17.60 -14.07 -15.85
N THR A 391 -16.51 -14.09 -15.10
CA THR A 391 -16.29 -14.97 -13.95
C THR A 391 -16.12 -14.12 -12.69
N MET A 392 -16.84 -14.46 -11.64
CA MET A 392 -16.76 -13.84 -10.32
C MET A 392 -16.09 -14.78 -9.35
N VAL A 393 -15.23 -14.25 -8.50
CA VAL A 393 -14.62 -14.96 -7.35
C VAL A 393 -15.06 -14.28 -6.07
N SER A 394 -15.49 -15.08 -5.10
CA SER A 394 -15.87 -14.58 -3.78
C SER A 394 -15.39 -15.48 -2.66
N GLY A 395 -15.14 -14.88 -1.50
CA GLY A 395 -14.66 -15.57 -0.32
C GLY A 395 -14.54 -14.63 0.88
N ASN A 396 -13.90 -15.14 1.93
CA ASN A 396 -13.59 -14.36 3.11
C ASN A 396 -12.09 -14.51 3.42
N VAL A 397 -11.38 -13.39 3.51
CA VAL A 397 -9.93 -13.34 3.68
C VAL A 397 -9.47 -14.11 4.92
N TYR A 398 -10.17 -13.95 6.05
CA TYR A 398 -9.79 -14.63 7.28
C TYR A 398 -9.96 -16.16 7.21
N GLN A 399 -10.95 -16.64 6.44
CA GLN A 399 -11.13 -18.07 6.23
C GLN A 399 -10.09 -18.61 5.23
N VAL A 400 -9.83 -17.88 4.14
CA VAL A 400 -8.81 -18.25 3.14
C VAL A 400 -7.44 -18.41 3.78
N LEU A 401 -7.06 -17.50 4.65
CA LEU A 401 -5.75 -17.49 5.29
C LEU A 401 -5.60 -18.47 6.48
N LYS A 402 -6.68 -19.17 6.86
CA LYS A 402 -6.60 -20.25 7.87
C LYS A 402 -6.05 -21.55 7.32
N GLU A 403 -6.19 -21.81 6.03
CA GLU A 403 -5.88 -23.09 5.40
C GLU A 403 -5.19 -22.82 4.05
N ILE A 404 -3.97 -22.30 4.09
CA ILE A 404 -3.17 -22.05 2.88
C ILE A 404 -2.60 -23.39 2.38
N ILE A 405 -2.81 -23.72 1.10
CA ILE A 405 -2.23 -24.93 0.49
C ILE A 405 -0.73 -24.74 0.30
N GLY A 406 -0.30 -23.62 -0.29
CA GLY A 406 1.10 -23.33 -0.55
C GLY A 406 1.42 -21.82 -0.50
N VAL A 407 2.66 -21.51 -0.16
CA VAL A 407 3.25 -20.17 -0.19
C VAL A 407 4.46 -20.20 -1.11
N GLY A 408 4.50 -19.34 -2.11
CA GLY A 408 5.55 -19.27 -3.11
C GLY A 408 6.93 -19.01 -2.52
N ASN A 409 7.95 -19.61 -3.12
CA ASN A 409 9.35 -19.43 -2.74
C ASN A 409 9.98 -18.15 -3.32
N GLU A 410 9.24 -17.41 -4.12
CA GLU A 410 9.63 -16.12 -4.68
C GLU A 410 8.59 -15.07 -4.34
N ALA A 411 9.05 -13.87 -3.98
CA ALA A 411 8.19 -12.72 -3.74
C ALA A 411 8.60 -11.55 -4.64
N ARG A 412 7.63 -10.71 -4.99
CA ARG A 412 7.89 -9.47 -5.70
C ARG A 412 7.21 -8.28 -5.03
N TRP A 413 7.75 -7.10 -5.28
CA TRP A 413 7.12 -5.86 -4.88
C TRP A 413 5.89 -5.58 -5.76
N VAL A 414 4.82 -5.17 -5.11
CA VAL A 414 3.61 -4.63 -5.72
C VAL A 414 3.42 -3.23 -5.16
N ASP A 415 3.25 -2.25 -6.06
CA ASP A 415 3.12 -0.82 -5.76
C ASP A 415 4.25 -0.26 -4.87
N GLY A 416 5.41 -0.95 -4.83
CA GLY A 416 6.57 -0.59 -4.02
C GLY A 416 6.41 -0.76 -2.50
N ILE A 417 5.23 -1.11 -1.99
CA ILE A 417 4.91 -1.23 -0.57
C ILE A 417 4.55 -2.65 -0.10
N PHE A 418 4.21 -3.56 -1.01
CA PHE A 418 3.88 -4.94 -0.69
C PHE A 418 4.90 -5.90 -1.29
N LEU A 419 5.72 -6.56 -0.48
CA LEU A 419 6.58 -7.66 -0.91
C LEU A 419 5.86 -8.96 -0.63
N VAL A 420 5.34 -9.58 -1.68
CA VAL A 420 4.42 -10.71 -1.53
C VAL A 420 4.71 -11.84 -2.51
N PRO A 421 4.61 -13.10 -2.06
CA PRO A 421 4.71 -14.29 -2.91
C PRO A 421 3.36 -14.63 -3.57
N TYR A 422 3.38 -15.66 -4.41
CA TYR A 422 2.15 -16.38 -4.80
C TYR A 422 1.54 -17.05 -3.58
N LEU A 423 0.21 -17.04 -3.47
CA LEU A 423 -0.51 -17.80 -2.45
C LEU A 423 -1.46 -18.80 -3.12
N TYR A 424 -1.26 -20.08 -2.82
CA TYR A 424 -2.14 -21.15 -3.24
C TYR A 424 -3.18 -21.38 -2.15
N CYS A 425 -4.41 -21.00 -2.45
CA CYS A 425 -5.51 -20.93 -1.49
C CYS A 425 -6.50 -22.08 -1.70
N PRO A 426 -7.24 -22.48 -0.65
CA PRO A 426 -8.24 -23.52 -0.75
C PRO A 426 -9.39 -23.09 -1.68
N ARG A 427 -10.41 -23.95 -1.77
CA ARG A 427 -11.55 -23.72 -2.65
C ARG A 427 -12.35 -22.49 -2.29
N LEU A 428 -12.46 -21.57 -3.24
CA LEU A 428 -13.28 -20.37 -3.19
C LEU A 428 -14.47 -20.49 -4.14
N SER A 429 -15.51 -19.72 -3.88
CA SER A 429 -16.68 -19.69 -4.74
C SER A 429 -16.35 -19.02 -6.07
N VAL A 430 -16.53 -19.75 -7.14
CA VAL A 430 -16.40 -19.26 -8.52
C VAL A 430 -17.77 -19.32 -9.18
N VAL A 431 -18.24 -18.19 -9.71
CA VAL A 431 -19.52 -18.08 -10.42
C VAL A 431 -19.24 -17.54 -11.82
N THR A 432 -19.76 -18.19 -12.84
CA THR A 432 -19.65 -17.72 -14.22
C THR A 432 -21.03 -17.50 -14.81
N ARG A 433 -21.15 -16.44 -15.64
CA ARG A 433 -22.33 -16.28 -16.47
C ARG A 433 -22.21 -17.25 -17.65
N THR A 434 -23.19 -18.12 -17.79
CA THR A 434 -23.36 -18.99 -18.97
C THR A 434 -23.85 -18.20 -20.15
#